data_7c4e427a5cb8992ee27dc746e747e4e6
#
_entry.id   7c4e427a5cb8992ee27dc746e747e4e6
#
_cell.length_a   1.000
_cell.length_b   1.000
_cell.length_c   1.000
_cell.angle_alpha   90.00
_cell.angle_beta   90.00
_cell.angle_gamma   90.00
#
_symmetry.space_group_name_H-M   'P 1'
#
loop_
_entity.id
_entity.type
_entity.pdbx_description
1 polymer ?
#
loop_
_entity_poly.entity_id
_entity_poly.type
_entity_poly.pdbx_seq_one_letter_code
_entity_poly.pdbx_strand_id
1 'polypeptide(L)'
;NIEVKAGEIVGIAGVEGNGQLELVEVITGLATPDQGQLLINGVNLTKASILERRKYMAFVPQDRALMGSCLNASIKENLIMTHYKLNPEFTRHGHILNDKKSTEFAYEIREKFDIQLHSIEDEMKSLSGGNQQKVILGRELLLSAPFILLDQPTRGLDVGSIEYVHQQIIRMSKENRAILLLSSDLEELFRITDRILVLHRGQIVANLITNETNINEVGYLMLEGAAHGA
;
A
#
# COMPACT_ATOMS: atom_id res chain seq x y z
N ASN A 1 3.29 -4.91 -19.28
CA ASN A 1 2.48 -3.74 -18.95
C ASN A 1 1.49 -4.11 -17.82
N ILE A 2 1.30 -3.19 -16.88
CA ILE A 2 0.32 -3.32 -15.78
C ILE A 2 -0.66 -2.16 -15.92
N GLU A 3 -1.95 -2.45 -15.83
CA GLU A 3 -3.01 -1.47 -15.81
C GLU A 3 -3.94 -1.77 -14.62
N VAL A 4 -4.33 -0.73 -13.88
CA VAL A 4 -5.27 -0.84 -12.75
C VAL A 4 -6.34 0.24 -12.96
N LYS A 5 -7.59 -0.16 -13.05
CA LYS A 5 -8.72 0.76 -13.25
C LYS A 5 -9.19 1.34 -11.94
N ALA A 6 -9.81 2.52 -11.99
CA ALA A 6 -10.46 3.09 -10.83
C ALA A 6 -11.55 2.14 -10.29
N GLY A 7 -11.55 1.89 -8.99
CA GLY A 7 -12.44 0.93 -8.33
C GLY A 7 -12.00 -0.54 -8.44
N GLU A 8 -10.90 -0.83 -9.12
CA GLU A 8 -10.37 -2.20 -9.28
C GLU A 8 -9.31 -2.51 -8.23
N ILE A 9 -9.32 -3.74 -7.72
CA ILE A 9 -8.27 -4.32 -6.89
C ILE A 9 -7.52 -5.35 -7.75
N VAL A 10 -6.30 -5.02 -8.18
CA VAL A 10 -5.43 -5.94 -8.92
C VAL A 10 -4.41 -6.54 -7.96
N GLY A 11 -4.41 -7.86 -7.85
CA GLY A 11 -3.42 -8.61 -7.10
C GLY A 11 -2.17 -8.92 -7.92
N ILE A 12 -1.00 -8.88 -7.30
CA ILE A 12 0.23 -9.45 -7.85
C ILE A 12 0.62 -10.65 -7.02
N ALA A 13 0.55 -11.83 -7.65
CA ALA A 13 1.03 -13.08 -7.11
C ALA A 13 2.45 -13.35 -7.60
N GLY A 14 3.35 -13.77 -6.72
CA GLY A 14 4.72 -14.14 -7.09
C GLY A 14 5.51 -14.66 -5.89
N VAL A 15 6.44 -15.58 -6.15
CA VAL A 15 7.39 -16.03 -5.13
C VAL A 15 8.39 -14.92 -4.86
N GLU A 16 8.81 -14.75 -3.61
CA GLU A 16 9.79 -13.73 -3.19
C GLU A 16 11.05 -13.79 -4.09
N GLY A 17 11.52 -12.62 -4.55
CA GLY A 17 12.65 -12.50 -5.48
C GLY A 17 12.30 -12.54 -6.97
N ASN A 18 11.02 -12.57 -7.32
CA ASN A 18 10.58 -12.55 -8.72
C ASN A 18 10.39 -11.14 -9.32
N GLY A 19 10.85 -10.08 -8.65
CA GLY A 19 10.79 -8.71 -9.19
C GLY A 19 9.75 -7.82 -8.49
N GLN A 20 9.13 -8.27 -7.39
CA GLN A 20 8.17 -7.49 -6.63
C GLN A 20 8.79 -6.23 -6.03
N LEU A 21 9.99 -6.38 -5.44
CA LEU A 21 10.71 -5.27 -4.81
C LEU A 21 11.02 -4.18 -5.84
N GLU A 22 11.60 -4.56 -6.98
CA GLU A 22 11.95 -3.66 -8.07
C GLU A 22 10.72 -2.94 -8.63
N LEU A 23 9.60 -3.66 -8.74
CA LEU A 23 8.33 -3.05 -9.15
C LEU A 23 7.85 -1.99 -8.15
N VAL A 24 7.88 -2.30 -6.86
CA VAL A 24 7.52 -1.35 -5.78
C VAL A 24 8.45 -0.14 -5.80
N GLU A 25 9.76 -0.34 -5.92
CA GLU A 25 10.75 0.74 -5.96
C GLU A 25 10.55 1.66 -7.17
N VAL A 26 10.27 1.10 -8.34
CA VAL A 26 9.98 1.88 -9.55
C VAL A 26 8.69 2.68 -9.39
N ILE A 27 7.62 2.08 -8.88
CA ILE A 27 6.33 2.77 -8.69
C ILE A 27 6.46 3.88 -7.65
N THR A 28 7.14 3.62 -6.52
CA THR A 28 7.32 4.60 -5.44
C THR A 28 8.33 5.70 -5.78
N GLY A 29 9.24 5.47 -6.74
CA GLY A 29 10.28 6.41 -7.13
C GLY A 29 11.59 6.23 -6.36
N LEU A 30 11.75 5.12 -5.66
CA LEU A 30 13.02 4.71 -5.03
C LEU A 30 14.03 4.24 -6.08
N ALA A 31 13.54 3.70 -7.21
CA ALA A 31 14.34 3.39 -8.38
C ALA A 31 13.76 4.07 -9.63
N THR A 32 14.62 4.32 -10.62
CA THR A 32 14.22 4.84 -11.93
C THR A 32 14.14 3.68 -12.92
N PRO A 33 13.04 3.54 -13.68
CA PRO A 33 12.95 2.49 -14.69
C PRO A 33 13.90 2.77 -15.88
N ASP A 34 14.53 1.75 -16.39
CA ASP A 34 15.37 1.85 -17.61
C ASP A 34 14.51 2.15 -18.84
N GLN A 35 13.30 1.60 -18.89
CA GLN A 35 12.34 1.76 -19.98
C GLN A 35 10.90 1.79 -19.45
N GLY A 36 10.00 2.31 -20.28
CA GLY A 36 8.59 2.37 -19.96
C GLY A 36 8.18 3.68 -19.27
N GLN A 37 6.95 3.71 -18.80
CA GLN A 37 6.34 4.91 -18.21
C GLN A 37 5.44 4.52 -17.03
N LEU A 38 5.42 5.38 -16.01
CA LEU A 38 4.43 5.35 -14.94
C LEU A 38 3.41 6.46 -15.16
N LEU A 39 2.17 6.09 -15.40
CA LEU A 39 1.04 7.02 -15.55
C LEU A 39 0.02 6.78 -14.43
N ILE A 40 -0.38 7.83 -13.74
CA ILE A 40 -1.51 7.78 -12.79
C ILE A 40 -2.50 8.88 -13.19
N ASN A 41 -3.73 8.49 -13.48
CA ASN A 41 -4.77 9.41 -14.03
C ASN A 41 -4.28 10.25 -15.23
N GLY A 42 -3.52 9.62 -16.15
CA GLY A 42 -2.96 10.28 -17.33
C GLY A 42 -1.75 11.17 -17.07
N VAL A 43 -1.35 11.37 -15.81
CA VAL A 43 -0.17 12.16 -15.46
C VAL A 43 1.07 11.26 -15.50
N ASN A 44 2.08 11.68 -16.30
CA ASN A 44 3.34 10.95 -16.39
C ASN A 44 4.23 11.27 -15.18
N LEU A 45 4.42 10.28 -14.32
CA LEU A 45 5.19 10.38 -13.08
C LEU A 45 6.53 9.63 -13.15
N THR A 46 6.96 9.17 -14.33
CA THR A 46 8.16 8.34 -14.51
C THR A 46 9.42 8.97 -13.91
N LYS A 47 9.58 10.28 -14.11
CA LYS A 47 10.73 11.05 -13.58
C LYS A 47 10.36 11.97 -12.42
N ALA A 48 9.13 11.85 -11.91
CA ALA A 48 8.68 12.65 -10.79
C ALA A 48 9.38 12.25 -9.49
N SER A 49 9.64 13.22 -8.63
CA SER A 49 10.17 12.98 -7.28
C SER A 49 9.19 12.17 -6.44
N ILE A 50 9.69 11.51 -5.39
CA ILE A 50 8.84 10.77 -4.43
C ILE A 50 7.71 11.67 -3.91
N LEU A 51 8.01 12.92 -3.53
CA LEU A 51 7.01 13.86 -3.02
C LEU A 51 5.92 14.19 -4.05
N GLU A 52 6.27 14.33 -5.33
CA GLU A 52 5.29 14.55 -6.40
C GLU A 52 4.42 13.32 -6.61
N ARG A 53 5.01 12.11 -6.63
CA ARG A 53 4.25 10.85 -6.73
C ARG A 53 3.27 10.69 -5.59
N ARG A 54 3.65 11.08 -4.36
CA ARG A 54 2.81 10.99 -3.16
C ARG A 54 1.51 11.84 -3.25
N LYS A 55 1.42 12.79 -4.15
CA LYS A 55 0.16 13.50 -4.46
C LYS A 55 -0.86 12.62 -5.20
N TYR A 56 -0.39 11.58 -5.88
CA TYR A 56 -1.19 10.69 -6.72
C TYR A 56 -1.29 9.29 -6.18
N MET A 57 -0.47 8.92 -5.20
CA MET A 57 -0.44 7.57 -4.66
C MET A 57 -0.29 7.53 -3.14
N ALA A 58 -1.03 6.62 -2.52
CA ALA A 58 -0.78 6.12 -1.17
C ALA A 58 0.10 4.87 -1.26
N PHE A 59 0.94 4.64 -0.25
CA PHE A 59 1.82 3.48 -0.22
C PHE A 59 1.89 2.86 1.17
N VAL A 60 1.56 1.59 1.28
CA VAL A 60 1.73 0.78 2.50
C VAL A 60 2.84 -0.22 2.22
N PRO A 61 4.02 -0.07 2.86
CA PRO A 61 5.16 -0.93 2.63
C PRO A 61 5.05 -2.25 3.39
N GLN A 62 5.76 -3.28 2.89
CA GLN A 62 5.89 -4.58 3.53
C GLN A 62 6.55 -4.49 4.91
N ASP A 63 7.66 -3.75 5.01
CA ASP A 63 8.38 -3.56 6.28
C ASP A 63 7.85 -2.34 7.04
N ARG A 64 7.04 -2.62 8.05
CA ARG A 64 6.46 -1.59 8.91
C ARG A 64 7.50 -0.81 9.71
N ALA A 65 8.56 -1.50 10.15
CA ALA A 65 9.55 -0.94 11.04
C ALA A 65 10.60 -0.08 10.33
N LEU A 66 11.05 -0.53 9.15
CA LEU A 66 12.10 0.17 8.40
C LEU A 66 11.53 1.23 7.45
N MET A 67 10.41 0.94 6.80
CA MET A 67 9.86 1.84 5.77
C MET A 67 8.51 2.46 6.16
N GLY A 68 7.73 1.76 6.97
CA GLY A 68 6.37 2.16 7.29
C GLY A 68 6.26 3.15 8.44
N SER A 69 7.20 3.14 9.39
CA SER A 69 7.10 3.96 10.61
C SER A 69 8.45 4.33 11.20
N CYS A 70 8.43 5.32 12.09
CA CYS A 70 9.53 5.64 12.97
C CYS A 70 9.20 5.14 14.38
N LEU A 71 9.75 3.99 14.77
CA LEU A 71 9.37 3.29 16.01
C LEU A 71 9.62 4.11 17.29
N ASN A 72 10.62 4.97 17.30
CA ASN A 72 10.97 5.81 18.44
C ASN A 72 10.32 7.22 18.40
N ALA A 73 9.59 7.55 17.35
CA ALA A 73 8.78 8.75 17.27
C ALA A 73 7.38 8.48 17.86
N SER A 74 6.68 9.55 18.24
CA SER A 74 5.31 9.44 18.75
C SER A 74 4.34 8.91 17.69
N ILE A 75 3.24 8.34 18.12
CA ILE A 75 2.16 7.90 17.24
C ILE A 75 1.64 9.10 16.43
N LYS A 76 1.47 10.26 17.05
CA LYS A 76 1.09 11.51 16.38
C LYS A 76 2.05 11.88 15.25
N GLU A 77 3.36 11.85 15.49
CA GLU A 77 4.36 12.13 14.46
C GLU A 77 4.31 11.11 13.32
N ASN A 78 4.13 9.83 13.63
CA ASN A 78 3.95 8.80 12.63
C ASN A 78 2.70 9.02 11.77
N LEU A 79 1.60 9.50 12.35
CA LEU A 79 0.36 9.77 11.63
C LEU A 79 0.48 10.94 10.65
N ILE A 80 1.27 11.96 10.97
CA ILE A 80 1.41 13.15 10.12
C ILE A 80 2.60 13.10 9.14
N MET A 81 3.51 12.13 9.27
CA MET A 81 4.78 12.12 8.53
C MET A 81 4.63 12.17 7.00
N THR A 82 3.53 11.68 6.45
CA THR A 82 3.23 11.80 5.02
C THR A 82 2.48 13.09 4.72
N HIS A 83 1.58 13.51 5.61
CA HIS A 83 0.67 14.64 5.38
C HIS A 83 1.33 16.01 5.47
N TYR A 84 2.32 16.19 6.37
CA TYR A 84 2.86 17.51 6.66
C TYR A 84 3.52 18.21 5.44
N LYS A 85 4.01 17.46 4.47
CA LYS A 85 4.55 18.00 3.21
C LYS A 85 3.49 18.15 2.11
N LEU A 86 2.43 17.35 2.17
CA LEU A 86 1.39 17.31 1.13
C LEU A 86 0.22 18.25 1.43
N ASN A 87 -0.05 18.51 2.72
CA ASN A 87 -1.15 19.35 3.14
C ASN A 87 -0.65 20.54 3.97
N PRO A 88 -0.80 21.78 3.47
CA PRO A 88 -0.32 22.99 4.15
C PRO A 88 -0.93 23.22 5.55
N GLU A 89 -2.08 22.63 5.87
CA GLU A 89 -2.73 22.77 7.17
C GLU A 89 -1.89 22.22 8.33
N PHE A 90 -1.00 21.27 8.06
CA PHE A 90 -0.10 20.69 9.06
C PHE A 90 1.12 21.55 9.35
N THR A 91 1.32 22.63 8.62
CA THR A 91 2.47 23.54 8.85
C THR A 91 2.03 25.00 8.93
N ARG A 92 2.70 25.76 9.78
CA ARG A 92 2.61 27.22 9.83
C ARG A 92 3.85 27.78 9.12
N HIS A 93 3.64 28.74 8.21
CA HIS A 93 4.74 29.35 7.42
C HIS A 93 5.61 28.32 6.67
N GLY A 94 5.07 27.13 6.39
CA GLY A 94 5.76 26.08 5.64
C GLY A 94 6.83 25.29 6.40
N HIS A 95 7.15 25.63 7.64
CA HIS A 95 8.27 25.04 8.38
C HIS A 95 7.95 24.59 9.80
N ILE A 96 6.97 25.19 10.46
CA ILE A 96 6.62 24.89 11.86
C ILE A 96 5.39 23.98 11.85
N LEU A 97 5.48 22.81 12.49
CA LEU A 97 4.34 21.93 12.61
C LEU A 97 3.19 22.61 13.36
N ASN A 98 2.00 22.45 12.85
CA ASN A 98 0.76 22.88 13.50
C ASN A 98 0.31 21.79 14.47
N ASP A 99 0.78 21.87 15.71
CA ASP A 99 0.53 20.85 16.73
C ASP A 99 -0.97 20.62 16.98
N LYS A 100 -1.77 21.69 17.00
CA LYS A 100 -3.24 21.57 17.15
C LYS A 100 -3.86 20.72 16.03
N LYS A 101 -3.51 21.02 14.76
CA LYS A 101 -4.03 20.26 13.62
C LYS A 101 -3.54 18.82 13.61
N SER A 102 -2.28 18.61 13.97
CA SER A 102 -1.69 17.27 14.10
C SER A 102 -2.39 16.43 15.17
N THR A 103 -2.72 17.03 16.29
CA THR A 103 -3.44 16.39 17.39
C THR A 103 -4.88 16.04 17.00
N GLU A 104 -5.61 16.98 16.38
CA GLU A 104 -6.96 16.74 15.88
C GLU A 104 -6.98 15.57 14.87
N PHE A 105 -6.07 15.57 13.94
CA PHE A 105 -5.93 14.51 12.94
C PHE A 105 -5.57 13.16 13.54
N ALA A 106 -4.69 13.13 14.54
CA ALA A 106 -4.32 11.90 15.22
C ALA A 106 -5.53 11.26 15.93
N TYR A 107 -6.37 12.05 16.59
CA TYR A 107 -7.60 11.54 17.21
C TYR A 107 -8.64 11.10 16.17
N GLU A 108 -8.78 11.83 15.05
CA GLU A 108 -9.66 11.41 13.94
C GLU A 108 -9.27 10.03 13.42
N ILE A 109 -7.96 9.82 13.14
CA ILE A 109 -7.49 8.51 12.67
C ILE A 109 -7.68 7.44 13.72
N ARG A 110 -7.36 7.74 15.00
CA ARG A 110 -7.55 6.80 16.10
C ARG A 110 -8.98 6.24 16.10
N GLU A 111 -9.98 7.11 16.01
CA GLU A 111 -11.39 6.72 16.03
C GLU A 111 -11.78 5.98 14.74
N LYS A 112 -11.42 6.53 13.58
CA LYS A 112 -11.82 6.01 12.27
C LYS A 112 -11.22 4.63 11.96
N PHE A 113 -10.01 4.37 12.47
CA PHE A 113 -9.29 3.12 12.27
C PHE A 113 -9.27 2.20 13.51
N ASP A 114 -10.03 2.55 14.54
CA ASP A 114 -10.11 1.78 15.79
C ASP A 114 -8.72 1.42 16.33
N ILE A 115 -7.83 2.41 16.46
CA ILE A 115 -6.47 2.20 16.94
C ILE A 115 -6.48 2.16 18.47
N GLN A 116 -6.08 1.03 19.03
CA GLN A 116 -5.97 0.85 20.47
C GLN A 116 -4.61 1.39 20.94
N LEU A 117 -4.62 2.54 21.59
CA LEU A 117 -3.46 3.23 22.13
C LEU A 117 -3.80 3.90 23.46
N HIS A 118 -2.79 4.10 24.31
CA HIS A 118 -2.96 4.82 25.58
C HIS A 118 -2.91 6.35 25.31
N SER A 119 -1.86 6.82 24.63
CA SER A 119 -1.68 8.21 24.27
C SER A 119 -1.12 8.35 22.86
N ILE A 120 -1.53 9.39 22.11
CA ILE A 120 -0.95 9.71 20.80
C ILE A 120 0.50 10.19 20.91
N GLU A 121 0.95 10.57 22.12
CA GLU A 121 2.32 10.97 22.42
C GLU A 121 3.23 9.78 22.76
N ASP A 122 2.66 8.57 22.94
CA ASP A 122 3.46 7.36 23.15
C ASP A 122 4.27 7.02 21.90
N GLU A 123 5.42 6.38 22.09
CA GLU A 123 6.25 5.93 20.98
C GLU A 123 5.54 4.83 20.16
N MET A 124 5.71 4.84 18.85
CA MET A 124 5.09 3.88 17.92
C MET A 124 5.39 2.42 18.29
N LYS A 125 6.57 2.13 18.83
CA LYS A 125 6.97 0.78 19.29
C LYS A 125 6.14 0.23 20.44
N SER A 126 5.39 1.07 21.17
CA SER A 126 4.51 0.64 22.26
C SER A 126 3.26 -0.10 21.76
N LEU A 127 2.93 0.06 20.48
CA LEU A 127 1.76 -0.58 19.86
C LEU A 127 2.04 -2.02 19.45
N SER A 128 0.99 -2.87 19.52
CA SER A 128 1.00 -4.17 18.86
C SER A 128 1.17 -4.04 17.34
N GLY A 129 1.66 -5.09 16.67
CA GLY A 129 1.84 -5.08 15.21
C GLY A 129 0.56 -4.73 14.45
N GLY A 130 -0.60 -5.21 14.90
CA GLY A 130 -1.90 -4.87 14.31
C GLY A 130 -2.24 -3.39 14.46
N ASN A 131 -2.00 -2.78 15.64
CA ASN A 131 -2.23 -1.35 15.83
C ASN A 131 -1.21 -0.49 15.08
N GLN A 132 0.05 -0.91 14.96
CA GLN A 132 1.03 -0.25 14.10
C GLN A 132 0.55 -0.24 12.64
N GLN A 133 0.02 -1.36 12.15
CA GLN A 133 -0.52 -1.44 10.79
C GLN A 133 -1.74 -0.52 10.61
N LYS A 134 -2.62 -0.44 11.60
CA LYS A 134 -3.76 0.49 11.58
C LYS A 134 -3.29 1.96 11.52
N VAL A 135 -2.22 2.33 12.22
CA VAL A 135 -1.60 3.68 12.12
C VAL A 135 -1.12 3.94 10.70
N ILE A 136 -0.37 3.01 10.11
CA ILE A 136 0.17 3.16 8.75
C ILE A 136 -0.98 3.26 7.73
N LEU A 137 -1.95 2.35 7.79
CA LEU A 137 -3.13 2.36 6.92
C LEU A 137 -3.94 3.65 7.08
N GLY A 138 -4.22 4.06 8.32
CA GLY A 138 -4.98 5.28 8.60
C GLY A 138 -4.33 6.51 7.99
N ARG A 139 -3.02 6.65 8.16
CA ARG A 139 -2.23 7.71 7.55
C ARG A 139 -2.30 7.69 6.03
N GLU A 140 -2.08 6.52 5.43
CA GLU A 140 -1.98 6.39 3.97
C GLU A 140 -3.35 6.49 3.28
N LEU A 141 -4.36 5.83 3.81
CA LEU A 141 -5.69 5.79 3.20
C LEU A 141 -6.45 7.13 3.31
N LEU A 142 -6.09 7.99 4.26
CA LEU A 142 -6.64 9.36 4.33
C LEU A 142 -5.97 10.34 3.37
N LEU A 143 -4.90 9.96 2.67
CA LEU A 143 -4.47 10.69 1.49
C LEU A 143 -5.54 10.57 0.41
N SER A 144 -5.96 11.69 -0.18
CA SER A 144 -6.92 11.71 -1.29
C SER A 144 -6.27 11.27 -2.61
N ALA A 145 -5.43 10.23 -2.56
CA ALA A 145 -4.71 9.73 -3.70
C ALA A 145 -5.59 8.78 -4.54
N PRO A 146 -5.60 8.91 -5.88
CA PRO A 146 -6.40 8.05 -6.74
C PRO A 146 -5.87 6.62 -6.86
N PHE A 147 -4.60 6.38 -6.54
CA PHE A 147 -3.95 5.08 -6.60
C PHE A 147 -3.39 4.68 -5.24
N ILE A 148 -3.54 3.41 -4.89
CA ILE A 148 -3.04 2.82 -3.65
C ILE A 148 -2.16 1.62 -3.99
N LEU A 149 -0.91 1.65 -3.55
CA LEU A 149 0.02 0.53 -3.61
C LEU A 149 0.13 -0.11 -2.23
N LEU A 150 -0.15 -1.39 -2.15
CA LEU A 150 -0.10 -2.18 -0.92
C LEU A 150 0.92 -3.31 -1.11
N ASP A 151 1.98 -3.30 -0.33
CA ASP A 151 3.01 -4.34 -0.38
C ASP A 151 2.92 -5.18 0.89
N GLN A 152 2.40 -6.41 0.78
CA GLN A 152 2.25 -7.37 1.87
C GLN A 152 1.52 -6.78 3.10
N PRO A 153 0.36 -6.10 2.96
CA PRO A 153 -0.22 -5.27 4.02
C PRO A 153 -0.66 -6.07 5.26
N THR A 154 -0.85 -7.38 5.12
CA THR A 154 -1.33 -8.26 6.19
C THR A 154 -0.24 -9.14 6.80
N ARG A 155 1.00 -9.06 6.28
CA ARG A 155 2.10 -9.93 6.72
C ARG A 155 2.36 -9.81 8.22
N GLY A 156 2.31 -10.97 8.92
CA GLY A 156 2.59 -11.06 10.35
C GLY A 156 1.54 -10.41 11.26
N LEU A 157 0.30 -10.29 10.78
CA LEU A 157 -0.85 -9.86 11.56
C LEU A 157 -1.65 -11.06 12.08
N ASP A 158 -2.40 -10.83 13.15
CA ASP A 158 -3.43 -11.76 13.62
C ASP A 158 -4.68 -11.72 12.71
N VAL A 159 -5.52 -12.76 12.81
CA VAL A 159 -6.69 -12.95 11.94
C VAL A 159 -7.66 -11.74 11.99
N GLY A 160 -7.88 -11.18 13.18
CA GLY A 160 -8.77 -10.03 13.32
C GLY A 160 -8.23 -8.77 12.64
N SER A 161 -6.90 -8.56 12.73
CA SER A 161 -6.22 -7.46 12.05
C SER A 161 -6.21 -7.65 10.53
N ILE A 162 -6.03 -8.87 10.03
CA ILE A 162 -6.12 -9.20 8.59
C ILE A 162 -7.50 -8.84 8.05
N GLU A 163 -8.57 -9.32 8.71
CA GLU A 163 -9.94 -9.04 8.30
C GLU A 163 -10.23 -7.54 8.25
N TYR A 164 -9.76 -6.80 9.25
CA TYR A 164 -9.88 -5.35 9.28
C TYR A 164 -9.18 -4.68 8.07
N VAL A 165 -7.94 -5.08 7.76
CA VAL A 165 -7.18 -4.57 6.61
C VAL A 165 -7.94 -4.83 5.30
N HIS A 166 -8.45 -6.06 5.10
CA HIS A 166 -9.24 -6.42 3.92
C HIS A 166 -10.48 -5.53 3.75
N GLN A 167 -11.21 -5.27 4.85
CA GLN A 167 -12.38 -4.40 4.81
C GLN A 167 -12.01 -2.97 4.40
N GLN A 168 -10.88 -2.43 4.87
CA GLN A 168 -10.43 -1.10 4.46
C GLN A 168 -10.04 -1.07 2.98
N ILE A 169 -9.35 -2.09 2.47
CA ILE A 169 -8.97 -2.20 1.05
C ILE A 169 -10.23 -2.22 0.16
N ILE A 170 -11.19 -3.08 0.48
CA ILE A 170 -12.47 -3.18 -0.25
C ILE A 170 -13.24 -1.86 -0.19
N ARG A 171 -13.24 -1.18 0.96
CA ARG A 171 -13.86 0.14 1.08
C ARG A 171 -13.22 1.16 0.14
N MET A 172 -11.89 1.21 0.06
CA MET A 172 -11.19 2.14 -0.81
C MET A 172 -11.49 1.90 -2.30
N SER A 173 -11.62 0.63 -2.72
CA SER A 173 -12.01 0.34 -4.11
C SER A 173 -13.44 0.85 -4.40
N LYS A 174 -14.37 0.68 -3.46
CA LYS A 174 -15.73 1.24 -3.58
C LYS A 174 -15.77 2.77 -3.60
N GLU A 175 -14.76 3.43 -3.06
CA GLU A 175 -14.53 4.88 -3.19
C GLU A 175 -13.85 5.25 -4.52
N ASN A 176 -13.82 4.33 -5.49
CA ASN A 176 -13.30 4.51 -6.84
C ASN A 176 -11.78 4.73 -6.92
N ARG A 177 -11.01 4.20 -5.95
CA ARG A 177 -9.55 4.20 -6.01
C ARG A 177 -9.04 2.97 -6.75
N ALA A 178 -7.98 3.14 -7.53
CA ALA A 178 -7.26 2.04 -8.15
C ALA A 178 -6.30 1.42 -7.12
N ILE A 179 -6.33 0.10 -6.93
CA ILE A 179 -5.54 -0.59 -5.91
C ILE A 179 -4.67 -1.66 -6.54
N LEU A 180 -3.36 -1.59 -6.29
CA LEU A 180 -2.40 -2.64 -6.61
C LEU A 180 -1.93 -3.30 -5.31
N LEU A 181 -2.26 -4.57 -5.14
CA LEU A 181 -1.96 -5.37 -3.97
C LEU A 181 -0.91 -6.43 -4.31
N LEU A 182 0.28 -6.32 -3.74
CA LEU A 182 1.27 -7.39 -3.78
C LEU A 182 1.07 -8.27 -2.55
N SER A 183 0.91 -9.56 -2.75
CA SER A 183 0.82 -10.54 -1.67
C SER A 183 1.41 -11.89 -2.08
N SER A 184 2.12 -12.53 -1.14
CA SER A 184 2.54 -13.92 -1.24
C SER A 184 1.46 -14.90 -0.75
N ASP A 185 0.43 -14.41 -0.10
CA ASP A 185 -0.72 -15.17 0.36
C ASP A 185 -1.78 -15.25 -0.73
N LEU A 186 -1.90 -16.41 -1.36
CA LEU A 186 -2.90 -16.62 -2.41
C LEU A 186 -4.34 -16.55 -1.88
N GLU A 187 -4.59 -16.98 -0.64
CA GLU A 187 -5.93 -16.91 -0.06
C GLU A 187 -6.36 -15.44 0.10
N GLU A 188 -5.44 -14.56 0.50
CA GLU A 188 -5.68 -13.12 0.52
C GLU A 188 -6.06 -12.60 -0.88
N LEU A 189 -5.26 -12.92 -1.91
CA LEU A 189 -5.51 -12.46 -3.27
C LEU A 189 -6.87 -12.95 -3.77
N PHE A 190 -7.17 -14.24 -3.63
CA PHE A 190 -8.46 -14.81 -4.05
C PHE A 190 -9.66 -14.22 -3.32
N ARG A 191 -9.45 -13.74 -2.10
CA ARG A 191 -10.52 -13.20 -1.26
C ARG A 191 -10.94 -11.78 -1.64
N ILE A 192 -10.00 -10.93 -2.07
CA ILE A 192 -10.26 -9.49 -2.17
C ILE A 192 -9.92 -8.86 -3.52
N THR A 193 -9.32 -9.59 -4.47
CA THR A 193 -8.95 -9.00 -5.77
C THR A 193 -9.97 -9.34 -6.86
N ASP A 194 -10.10 -8.43 -7.82
CA ASP A 194 -10.90 -8.63 -9.03
C ASP A 194 -10.10 -9.43 -10.06
N ARG A 195 -8.79 -9.22 -10.09
CA ARG A 195 -7.87 -9.79 -11.09
C ARG A 195 -6.51 -10.06 -10.46
N ILE A 196 -5.85 -11.14 -10.88
CA ILE A 196 -4.52 -11.54 -10.42
C ILE A 196 -3.54 -11.52 -11.59
N LEU A 197 -2.47 -10.76 -11.43
CA LEU A 197 -1.29 -10.80 -12.28
C LEU A 197 -0.26 -11.73 -11.64
N VAL A 198 0.28 -12.67 -12.41
CA VAL A 198 1.33 -13.56 -11.91
C VAL A 198 2.67 -13.03 -12.37
N LEU A 199 3.54 -12.71 -11.41
CA LEU A 199 4.89 -12.23 -11.64
C LEU A 199 5.89 -13.38 -11.46
N HIS A 200 6.63 -13.68 -12.51
CA HIS A 200 7.69 -14.70 -12.51
C HIS A 200 8.92 -14.17 -13.24
N ARG A 201 10.08 -14.18 -12.57
CA ARG A 201 11.37 -13.71 -13.10
C ARG A 201 11.31 -12.33 -13.78
N GLY A 202 10.66 -11.37 -13.12
CA GLY A 202 10.51 -9.99 -13.61
C GLY A 202 9.49 -9.81 -14.75
N GLN A 203 8.72 -10.82 -15.09
CA GLN A 203 7.71 -10.76 -16.15
C GLN A 203 6.31 -11.09 -15.63
N ILE A 204 5.30 -10.38 -16.12
CA ILE A 204 3.91 -10.78 -15.93
C ILE A 204 3.63 -11.90 -16.91
N VAL A 205 3.52 -13.13 -16.38
CA VAL A 205 3.31 -14.36 -17.16
C VAL A 205 1.84 -14.71 -17.31
N ALA A 206 0.96 -14.16 -16.47
CA ALA A 206 -0.48 -14.34 -16.58
C ALA A 206 -1.23 -13.11 -16.06
N ASN A 207 -2.46 -12.94 -16.55
CA ASN A 207 -3.42 -11.92 -16.16
C ASN A 207 -4.79 -12.59 -16.10
N LEU A 208 -5.23 -12.94 -14.90
CA LEU A 208 -6.36 -13.83 -14.67
C LEU A 208 -7.47 -13.11 -13.92
N ILE A 209 -8.72 -13.32 -14.32
CA ILE A 209 -9.88 -12.85 -13.54
C ILE A 209 -10.03 -13.78 -12.34
N THR A 210 -10.07 -13.22 -11.14
CA THR A 210 -9.95 -13.98 -9.89
C THR A 210 -11.02 -15.05 -9.73
N ASN A 211 -12.27 -14.78 -10.14
CA ASN A 211 -13.37 -15.74 -10.06
C ASN A 211 -13.43 -16.76 -11.22
N GLU A 212 -12.52 -16.67 -12.20
CA GLU A 212 -12.43 -17.58 -13.36
C GLU A 212 -11.18 -18.48 -13.30
N THR A 213 -10.36 -18.37 -12.26
CA THR A 213 -9.17 -19.18 -12.04
C THR A 213 -9.20 -19.85 -10.66
N ASN A 214 -8.11 -20.53 -10.28
CA ASN A 214 -8.01 -21.21 -8.99
C ASN A 214 -6.59 -21.14 -8.43
N ILE A 215 -6.46 -21.41 -7.11
CA ILE A 215 -5.20 -21.33 -6.37
C ILE A 215 -4.10 -22.21 -6.97
N ASN A 216 -4.46 -23.41 -7.45
CA ASN A 216 -3.48 -24.35 -8.01
C ASN A 216 -2.89 -23.83 -9.33
N GLU A 217 -3.71 -23.25 -10.20
CA GLU A 217 -3.27 -22.63 -11.45
C GLU A 217 -2.33 -21.45 -11.20
N VAL A 218 -2.74 -20.53 -10.32
CA VAL A 218 -1.91 -19.38 -9.96
C VAL A 218 -0.60 -19.84 -9.30
N GLY A 219 -0.68 -20.80 -8.37
CA GLY A 219 0.50 -21.38 -7.70
C GLY A 219 1.48 -22.04 -8.68
N TYR A 220 0.97 -22.79 -9.66
CA TYR A 220 1.79 -23.37 -10.72
C TYR A 220 2.51 -22.29 -11.54
N LEU A 221 1.79 -21.28 -11.99
CA LEU A 221 2.35 -20.17 -12.76
C LEU A 221 3.39 -19.34 -11.98
N MET A 222 3.25 -19.23 -10.67
CA MET A 222 4.23 -18.57 -9.82
C MET A 222 5.58 -19.31 -9.76
N LEU A 223 5.54 -20.64 -9.84
CA LEU A 223 6.73 -21.51 -9.71
C LEU A 223 7.39 -21.75 -11.07
N GLU A 224 6.60 -22.10 -12.07
CA GLU A 224 7.10 -22.57 -13.38
C GLU A 224 7.08 -21.48 -14.47
N GLY A 225 6.34 -20.40 -14.24
CA GLY A 225 6.06 -19.40 -15.27
C GLY A 225 4.99 -19.91 -16.26
N ALA A 226 4.73 -19.13 -17.33
CA ALA A 226 3.92 -19.61 -18.42
C ALA A 226 4.64 -20.79 -19.10
N ALA A 227 3.96 -21.92 -19.26
CA ALA A 227 4.48 -23.00 -20.08
C ALA A 227 4.88 -22.41 -21.42
N HIS A 228 6.13 -22.61 -21.85
CA HIS A 228 6.54 -22.26 -23.19
C HIS A 228 5.61 -23.01 -24.14
N GLY A 229 4.75 -22.25 -24.84
CA GLY A 229 3.82 -22.81 -25.79
C GLY A 229 4.58 -23.71 -26.75
N ALA A 230 4.12 -24.96 -26.82
CA ALA A 230 4.53 -25.92 -27.85
C ALA A 230 4.09 -25.43 -29.22
#